data_514f05ae05b01524f16e5ae020513b32
#
_entry.id   514f05ae05b01524f16e5ae020513b32
#
_cell.length_a   1.000
_cell.length_b   1.000
_cell.length_c   1.000
_cell.angle_alpha   90.00
_cell.angle_beta   90.00
_cell.angle_gamma   90.00
#
_symmetry.space_group_name_H-M   'P 1'
#
loop_
_entity.id
_entity.type
_entity.pdbx_description
1 polymer ?
#
loop_
_entity_poly.entity_id
_entity_poly.type
_entity_poly.pdbx_seq_one_letter_code
_entity_poly.pdbx_strand_id
1 'polypeptide(L)'
;MTGRTSAASVTTTGERGVHIERVVAAPRDRVWAAYTEPDLLAQWWGRGNRLDIEKWELERGGHWRFVEHHEGGVAGFEGRFREVTPVERIVWSFEWDGMPTHVSVETIEFVDLGDGHTKLVTDTIFMTGEDRDGMMQSGMEAGMNASFAALDALLARTT
;
A
#
# COMPACT_ATOMS: atom_id res chain seq x y z
N MET A 1 17.48 13.42 17.88
CA MET A 1 16.20 12.84 17.60
C MET A 1 16.10 12.33 16.19
N THR A 2 15.78 11.14 16.04
CA THR A 2 15.73 10.50 14.75
C THR A 2 14.52 9.58 14.72
N GLY A 3 14.31 8.94 13.59
CA GLY A 3 13.30 7.91 13.50
C GLY A 3 11.87 8.39 13.68
N ARG A 4 11.63 9.64 13.32
CA ARG A 4 10.30 10.17 13.45
C ARG A 4 9.46 9.84 12.24
N THR A 5 8.30 9.25 12.47
CA THR A 5 7.29 9.03 11.42
C THR A 5 6.14 9.99 11.66
N SER A 6 5.38 10.27 10.62
CA SER A 6 4.15 11.03 10.76
C SER A 6 2.96 10.07 10.79
N ALA A 7 1.89 10.49 11.42
CA ALA A 7 0.61 9.82 11.24
C ALA A 7 0.19 9.97 9.77
N ALA A 8 -0.52 8.99 9.23
CA ALA A 8 -1.01 9.09 7.87
C ALA A 8 -2.07 10.20 7.78
N SER A 9 -1.94 11.03 6.75
CA SER A 9 -2.91 12.06 6.43
C SER A 9 -3.78 11.53 5.29
N VAL A 10 -5.08 11.41 5.52
CA VAL A 10 -6.02 10.87 4.54
C VAL A 10 -7.02 11.95 4.16
N THR A 11 -7.07 12.29 2.87
CA THR A 11 -8.02 13.28 2.37
C THR A 11 -8.72 12.72 1.13
N THR A 12 -9.95 13.15 0.90
CA THR A 12 -10.64 12.82 -0.35
C THR A 12 -10.31 13.88 -1.39
N THR A 13 -10.21 13.46 -2.66
CA THR A 13 -9.91 14.34 -3.78
C THR A 13 -10.94 14.13 -4.87
N GLY A 14 -11.51 15.21 -5.38
CA GLY A 14 -12.56 15.12 -6.39
C GLY A 14 -13.70 14.24 -5.91
N GLU A 15 -14.36 13.58 -6.86
CA GLU A 15 -15.50 12.73 -6.55
C GLU A 15 -15.11 11.26 -6.30
N ARG A 16 -13.94 10.83 -6.78
CA ARG A 16 -13.56 9.43 -6.79
C ARG A 16 -12.18 9.15 -6.21
N GLY A 17 -11.50 10.15 -5.69
CA GLY A 17 -10.12 10.01 -5.27
C GLY A 17 -9.92 9.98 -3.76
N VAL A 18 -8.82 9.36 -3.35
CA VAL A 18 -8.30 9.40 -1.97
C VAL A 18 -6.81 9.70 -2.06
N HIS A 19 -6.35 10.65 -1.27
CA HIS A 19 -4.94 11.04 -1.19
C HIS A 19 -4.42 10.75 0.20
N ILE A 20 -3.29 10.03 0.28
CA ILE A 20 -2.68 9.65 1.55
C ILE A 20 -1.22 10.08 1.54
N GLU A 21 -0.76 10.70 2.62
CA GLU A 21 0.64 11.03 2.80
C GLU A 21 1.12 10.52 4.14
N ARG A 22 2.37 10.05 4.16
CA ARG A 22 2.98 9.58 5.38
C ARG A 22 4.50 9.64 5.26
N VAL A 23 5.16 10.07 6.35
CA VAL A 23 6.62 10.06 6.42
C VAL A 23 7.05 8.83 7.22
N VAL A 24 8.00 8.07 6.69
CA VAL A 24 8.59 6.91 7.37
C VAL A 24 10.07 7.14 7.63
N ALA A 25 10.57 6.57 8.73
CA ALA A 25 11.94 6.78 9.19
C ALA A 25 12.89 5.74 8.61
N ALA A 26 13.03 5.76 7.29
CA ALA A 26 13.95 4.88 6.57
C ALA A 26 14.30 5.51 5.22
N PRO A 27 15.49 5.22 4.68
CA PRO A 27 15.86 5.75 3.37
C PRO A 27 15.02 5.10 2.27
N ARG A 28 14.89 5.81 1.17
CA ARG A 28 13.98 5.45 0.07
C ARG A 28 14.22 4.05 -0.49
N ASP A 29 15.47 3.65 -0.63
CA ASP A 29 15.78 2.33 -1.18
C ASP A 29 15.29 1.20 -0.27
N ARG A 30 15.34 1.39 1.05
CA ARG A 30 14.84 0.41 1.99
C ARG A 30 13.31 0.36 2.00
N VAL A 31 12.66 1.51 1.87
CA VAL A 31 11.20 1.57 1.77
C VAL A 31 10.75 0.90 0.47
N TRP A 32 11.45 1.17 -0.62
CA TRP A 32 11.19 0.50 -1.89
C TRP A 32 11.30 -1.01 -1.77
N ALA A 33 12.36 -1.50 -1.10
CA ALA A 33 12.55 -2.94 -0.88
C ALA A 33 11.38 -3.53 -0.10
N ALA A 34 10.90 -2.83 0.94
CA ALA A 34 9.77 -3.30 1.75
C ALA A 34 8.48 -3.42 0.93
N TYR A 35 8.34 -2.62 -0.11
CA TYR A 35 7.17 -2.64 -1.00
C TYR A 35 7.31 -3.61 -2.17
N THR A 36 8.53 -4.03 -2.50
CA THR A 36 8.76 -4.76 -3.76
C THR A 36 9.34 -6.16 -3.57
N GLU A 37 9.96 -6.45 -2.44
CA GLU A 37 10.44 -7.79 -2.15
C GLU A 37 9.34 -8.57 -1.43
N PRO A 38 8.84 -9.67 -2.02
CA PRO A 38 7.68 -10.37 -1.46
C PRO A 38 7.84 -10.78 0.00
N ASP A 39 9.03 -11.25 0.38
CA ASP A 39 9.27 -11.67 1.76
C ASP A 39 9.11 -10.50 2.75
N LEU A 40 9.50 -9.30 2.34
CA LEU A 40 9.35 -8.12 3.19
C LEU A 40 7.92 -7.60 3.13
N LEU A 41 7.33 -7.54 1.95
CA LEU A 41 5.96 -7.06 1.76
C LEU A 41 4.97 -7.87 2.58
N ALA A 42 5.15 -9.19 2.63
CA ALA A 42 4.25 -10.08 3.37
C ALA A 42 4.30 -9.84 4.89
N GLN A 43 5.33 -9.16 5.39
CA GLN A 43 5.46 -8.92 6.82
C GLN A 43 4.67 -7.72 7.32
N TRP A 44 4.20 -6.84 6.44
CA TRP A 44 3.50 -5.64 6.88
C TRP A 44 2.18 -5.41 6.14
N TRP A 45 2.06 -5.81 4.89
CA TRP A 45 0.80 -5.69 4.16
C TRP A 45 -0.16 -6.74 4.72
N GLY A 46 -1.43 -6.40 4.93
CA GLY A 46 -2.39 -7.37 5.45
C GLY A 46 -2.80 -7.11 6.88
N ARG A 47 -2.50 -5.94 7.42
CA ARG A 47 -3.01 -5.51 8.73
C ARG A 47 -2.59 -6.44 9.88
N GLY A 48 -1.39 -7.01 9.79
CA GLY A 48 -0.89 -7.94 10.77
C GLY A 48 -1.32 -9.39 10.58
N ASN A 49 -2.12 -9.67 9.56
CA ASN A 49 -2.55 -11.03 9.23
C ASN A 49 -1.54 -11.71 8.31
N ARG A 50 -1.57 -13.03 8.28
CA ARG A 50 -0.76 -13.79 7.35
C ARG A 50 -1.15 -13.44 5.93
N LEU A 51 -0.14 -13.17 5.09
CA LEU A 51 -0.36 -12.82 3.69
C LEU A 51 0.39 -13.80 2.80
N ASP A 52 -0.34 -14.46 1.92
CA ASP A 52 0.26 -15.29 0.88
C ASP A 52 0.33 -14.46 -0.40
N ILE A 53 1.53 -14.32 -0.96
CA ILE A 53 1.72 -13.62 -2.23
C ILE A 53 1.74 -14.69 -3.32
N GLU A 54 0.62 -14.85 -4.01
CA GLU A 54 0.44 -15.92 -4.98
C GLU A 54 0.99 -15.58 -6.36
N LYS A 55 0.99 -14.28 -6.71
CA LYS A 55 1.54 -13.77 -7.96
C LYS A 55 2.29 -12.49 -7.67
N TRP A 56 3.47 -12.37 -8.26
CA TRP A 56 4.27 -11.16 -8.09
C TRP A 56 5.15 -10.95 -9.32
N GLU A 57 4.57 -10.37 -10.35
CA GLU A 57 5.30 -10.07 -11.59
C GLU A 57 5.56 -8.56 -11.62
N LEU A 58 6.64 -8.15 -10.99
CA LEU A 58 6.97 -6.73 -10.77
C LEU A 58 7.52 -6.09 -12.04
N GLU A 59 6.63 -5.85 -12.99
CA GLU A 59 6.94 -5.21 -14.25
C GLU A 59 5.65 -4.67 -14.85
N ARG A 60 5.78 -3.73 -15.75
CA ARG A 60 4.58 -3.18 -16.41
C ARG A 60 3.77 -4.29 -17.06
N GLY A 61 2.48 -4.33 -16.76
CA GLY A 61 1.56 -5.37 -17.24
C GLY A 61 1.57 -6.63 -16.41
N GLY A 62 2.47 -6.75 -15.44
CA GLY A 62 2.58 -7.94 -14.61
C GLY A 62 1.40 -8.11 -13.67
N HIS A 63 1.11 -9.35 -13.32
CA HIS A 63 0.02 -9.71 -12.42
C HIS A 63 0.52 -9.83 -10.98
N TRP A 64 -0.22 -9.27 -10.04
CA TRP A 64 0.04 -9.51 -8.63
C TRP A 64 -1.24 -10.07 -7.98
N ARG A 65 -1.07 -10.92 -6.96
CA ARG A 65 -2.21 -11.46 -6.23
C ARG A 65 -1.81 -11.79 -4.81
N PHE A 66 -2.60 -11.30 -3.85
CA PHE A 66 -2.41 -11.55 -2.42
C PHE A 66 -3.63 -12.26 -1.85
N VAL A 67 -3.40 -13.15 -0.90
CA VAL A 67 -4.48 -13.75 -0.10
C VAL A 67 -4.16 -13.51 1.37
N GLU A 68 -5.03 -12.78 2.02
CA GLU A 68 -4.91 -12.44 3.43
C GLU A 68 -5.74 -13.42 4.25
N HIS A 69 -5.10 -14.02 5.27
CA HIS A 69 -5.78 -14.95 6.17
C HIS A 69 -6.15 -14.21 7.46
N HIS A 70 -7.42 -13.89 7.62
CA HIS A 70 -7.91 -13.18 8.79
C HIS A 70 -8.85 -14.07 9.61
N GLU A 71 -9.27 -13.59 10.77
CA GLU A 71 -10.07 -14.38 11.70
C GLU A 71 -11.36 -14.89 11.07
N GLY A 72 -11.99 -14.11 10.20
CA GLY A 72 -13.24 -14.50 9.55
C GLY A 72 -13.09 -15.33 8.30
N GLY A 73 -11.86 -15.67 7.89
CA GLY A 73 -11.62 -16.43 6.66
C GLY A 73 -10.46 -15.87 5.83
N VAL A 74 -10.66 -15.79 4.52
CA VAL A 74 -9.63 -15.26 3.62
C VAL A 74 -10.19 -14.11 2.80
N ALA A 75 -9.30 -13.18 2.44
CA ALA A 75 -9.62 -12.08 1.53
C ALA A 75 -8.59 -12.06 0.41
N GLY A 76 -9.04 -12.13 -0.83
CA GLY A 76 -8.15 -12.10 -1.98
C GLY A 76 -8.14 -10.73 -2.64
N PHE A 77 -6.97 -10.31 -3.10
CA PHE A 77 -6.78 -9.03 -3.79
C PHE A 77 -5.87 -9.26 -4.97
N GLU A 78 -6.12 -8.60 -6.08
CA GLU A 78 -5.27 -8.74 -7.25
C GLU A 78 -5.33 -7.51 -8.14
N GLY A 79 -4.38 -7.45 -9.05
CA GLY A 79 -4.34 -6.39 -10.04
C GLY A 79 -3.17 -6.53 -10.99
N ARG A 80 -2.93 -5.46 -11.73
CA ARG A 80 -1.84 -5.38 -12.71
C ARG A 80 -0.99 -4.15 -12.44
N PHE A 81 0.32 -4.31 -12.59
CA PHE A 81 1.23 -3.17 -12.55
C PHE A 81 1.08 -2.38 -13.86
N ARG A 82 0.97 -1.06 -13.74
CA ARG A 82 0.90 -0.17 -14.88
C ARG A 82 2.20 0.62 -15.06
N GLU A 83 2.93 0.83 -13.96
CA GLU A 83 4.23 1.46 -13.99
C GLU A 83 5.06 0.93 -12.82
N VAL A 84 6.32 0.58 -13.08
CA VAL A 84 7.29 0.24 -12.05
C VAL A 84 8.55 1.02 -12.38
N THR A 85 8.78 2.11 -11.65
CA THR A 85 9.97 2.95 -11.80
C THR A 85 10.77 2.82 -10.51
N PRO A 86 11.85 2.01 -10.52
CA PRO A 86 12.58 1.67 -9.31
C PRO A 86 12.94 2.85 -8.45
N VAL A 87 12.72 2.69 -7.17
CA VAL A 87 12.82 3.57 -6.02
C VAL A 87 11.97 4.83 -6.10
N GLU A 88 11.26 5.08 -7.20
CA GLU A 88 10.51 6.32 -7.38
C GLU A 88 9.00 6.15 -7.34
N ARG A 89 8.46 5.13 -8.06
CA ARG A 89 7.01 5.13 -8.28
C ARG A 89 6.50 3.75 -8.68
N ILE A 90 5.32 3.42 -8.16
CA ILE A 90 4.55 2.24 -8.58
C ILE A 90 3.14 2.71 -8.90
N VAL A 91 2.60 2.25 -10.02
CA VAL A 91 1.19 2.41 -10.37
C VAL A 91 0.63 1.02 -10.60
N TRP A 92 -0.42 0.67 -9.86
CA TRP A 92 -1.06 -0.63 -10.02
C TRP A 92 -2.57 -0.53 -9.89
N SER A 93 -3.29 -1.49 -10.49
CA SER A 93 -4.71 -1.63 -10.28
C SER A 93 -4.95 -2.53 -9.08
N PHE A 94 -6.13 -2.42 -8.49
CA PHE A 94 -6.49 -3.12 -7.27
C PHE A 94 -7.95 -3.57 -7.35
N GLU A 95 -8.19 -4.83 -7.07
CA GLU A 95 -9.54 -5.40 -7.06
C GLU A 95 -9.63 -6.41 -5.91
N TRP A 96 -10.69 -6.30 -5.12
CA TRP A 96 -10.98 -7.24 -4.05
C TRP A 96 -11.91 -8.33 -4.58
N ASP A 97 -11.63 -9.60 -4.26
CA ASP A 97 -12.45 -10.72 -4.71
C ASP A 97 -13.91 -10.62 -4.28
N GLY A 98 -14.18 -9.94 -3.15
CA GLY A 98 -15.52 -9.75 -2.65
C GLY A 98 -16.38 -8.76 -3.44
N MET A 99 -15.72 -7.95 -4.28
CA MET A 99 -16.42 -7.00 -5.17
C MET A 99 -15.81 -7.06 -6.56
N PRO A 100 -16.02 -8.16 -7.28
CA PRO A 100 -15.44 -8.30 -8.62
C PRO A 100 -15.92 -7.20 -9.54
N THR A 101 -15.02 -6.74 -10.41
CA THR A 101 -15.18 -5.66 -11.38
C THR A 101 -15.17 -4.24 -10.81
N HIS A 102 -15.10 -4.09 -9.49
CA HIS A 102 -14.89 -2.79 -8.85
C HIS A 102 -13.38 -2.58 -8.69
N VAL A 103 -12.78 -1.93 -9.67
CA VAL A 103 -11.32 -1.77 -9.76
C VAL A 103 -10.93 -0.34 -9.39
N SER A 104 -9.87 -0.21 -8.62
CA SER A 104 -9.26 1.11 -8.38
C SER A 104 -7.86 1.13 -8.96
N VAL A 105 -7.31 2.32 -9.15
CA VAL A 105 -5.92 2.50 -9.59
C VAL A 105 -5.20 3.32 -8.54
N GLU A 106 -4.10 2.77 -8.05
CA GLU A 106 -3.32 3.40 -7.00
C GLU A 106 -1.93 3.77 -7.52
N THR A 107 -1.52 5.00 -7.21
CA THR A 107 -0.18 5.50 -7.51
C THR A 107 0.54 5.70 -6.18
N ILE A 108 1.73 5.13 -6.05
CA ILE A 108 2.55 5.29 -4.86
C ILE A 108 3.86 5.95 -5.27
N GLU A 109 4.15 7.12 -4.69
CA GLU A 109 5.41 7.80 -4.91
C GLU A 109 6.26 7.74 -3.65
N PHE A 110 7.56 7.49 -3.84
CA PHE A 110 8.54 7.37 -2.77
C PHE A 110 9.43 8.60 -2.85
N VAL A 111 9.19 9.59 -2.01
CA VAL A 111 9.89 10.87 -2.08
C VAL A 111 11.00 10.89 -1.03
N ASP A 112 12.24 11.04 -1.50
CA ASP A 112 13.40 11.12 -0.60
C ASP A 112 13.41 12.49 0.08
N LEU A 113 13.28 12.50 1.41
CA LEU A 113 13.31 13.74 2.18
C LEU A 113 14.71 14.08 2.70
N GLY A 114 15.68 13.17 2.52
CA GLY A 114 16.98 13.31 3.13
C GLY A 114 16.96 12.86 4.58
N ASP A 115 18.15 12.80 5.19
CA ASP A 115 18.31 12.39 6.59
C ASP A 115 17.70 11.03 6.93
N GLY A 116 17.61 10.13 5.95
CA GLY A 116 17.07 8.80 6.19
C GLY A 116 15.56 8.74 6.32
N HIS A 117 14.86 9.69 5.75
CA HIS A 117 13.39 9.71 5.78
C HIS A 117 12.81 9.70 4.38
N THR A 118 11.68 9.05 4.23
CA THR A 118 10.95 8.94 2.96
C THR A 118 9.50 9.36 3.18
N LYS A 119 8.99 10.16 2.26
CA LYS A 119 7.57 10.48 2.25
C LYS A 119 6.87 9.59 1.24
N LEU A 120 5.89 8.85 1.71
CA LEU A 120 5.03 8.03 0.86
C LEU A 120 3.82 8.86 0.47
N VAL A 121 3.60 9.02 -0.82
CA VAL A 121 2.44 9.75 -1.34
C VAL A 121 1.63 8.77 -2.17
N THR A 122 0.40 8.50 -1.75
CA THR A 122 -0.46 7.53 -2.40
C THR A 122 -1.74 8.21 -2.87
N ASP A 123 -2.04 8.05 -4.15
CA ASP A 123 -3.28 8.53 -4.74
C ASP A 123 -4.04 7.37 -5.33
N THR A 124 -5.30 7.21 -4.93
CA THR A 124 -6.17 6.14 -5.43
C THR A 124 -7.37 6.74 -6.10
N ILE A 125 -7.69 6.25 -7.29
CA ILE A 125 -8.89 6.66 -8.03
C ILE A 125 -9.80 5.44 -8.15
N PHE A 126 -11.04 5.59 -7.71
CA PHE A 126 -12.06 4.54 -7.79
C PHE A 126 -12.91 4.72 -9.04
N MET A 127 -13.61 3.68 -9.43
CA MET A 127 -14.48 3.75 -10.63
C MET A 127 -15.67 4.68 -10.42
N THR A 128 -16.16 4.76 -9.18
CA THR A 128 -17.31 5.62 -8.84
C THR A 128 -17.06 6.27 -7.49
N GLY A 129 -17.78 7.37 -7.25
CA GLY A 129 -17.77 8.01 -5.93
C GLY A 129 -18.35 7.11 -4.84
N GLU A 130 -19.31 6.27 -5.20
CA GLU A 130 -19.91 5.31 -4.27
C GLU A 130 -18.88 4.30 -3.80
N ASP A 131 -18.06 3.78 -4.72
CA ASP A 131 -16.99 2.85 -4.35
C ASP A 131 -15.99 3.52 -3.42
N ARG A 132 -15.59 4.76 -3.71
CA ARG A 132 -14.68 5.52 -2.86
C ARG A 132 -15.26 5.70 -1.47
N ASP A 133 -16.51 6.12 -1.38
CA ASP A 133 -17.16 6.39 -0.10
C ASP A 133 -17.35 5.10 0.69
N GLY A 134 -17.69 4.00 0.01
CA GLY A 134 -17.80 2.69 0.64
C GLY A 134 -16.49 2.23 1.25
N MET A 135 -15.38 2.43 0.54
CA MET A 135 -14.05 2.10 1.05
C MET A 135 -13.72 2.93 2.29
N MET A 136 -13.98 4.23 2.24
CA MET A 136 -13.70 5.11 3.38
C MET A 136 -14.51 4.72 4.62
N GLN A 137 -15.72 4.18 4.44
CA GLN A 137 -16.59 3.79 5.53
C GLN A 137 -16.35 2.37 6.03
N SER A 138 -15.52 1.59 5.35
CA SER A 138 -15.32 0.18 5.65
C SER A 138 -14.28 -0.12 6.72
N GLY A 139 -13.75 0.90 7.39
CA GLY A 139 -12.65 0.71 8.34
C GLY A 139 -11.29 0.70 7.67
N MET A 140 -11.20 1.18 6.43
CA MET A 140 -9.96 1.25 5.67
C MET A 140 -8.84 1.96 6.44
N GLU A 141 -9.16 3.05 7.11
CA GLU A 141 -8.15 3.84 7.81
C GLU A 141 -7.52 3.07 8.97
N ALA A 142 -8.32 2.33 9.72
CA ALA A 142 -7.81 1.49 10.81
C ALA A 142 -6.91 0.37 10.26
N GLY A 143 -7.32 -0.27 9.17
CA GLY A 143 -6.51 -1.31 8.52
C GLY A 143 -5.21 -0.76 7.97
N MET A 144 -5.26 0.39 7.33
CA MET A 144 -4.09 1.09 6.82
C MET A 144 -3.11 1.43 7.94
N ASN A 145 -3.60 1.94 9.05
CA ASN A 145 -2.75 2.29 10.19
C ASN A 145 -2.10 1.06 10.80
N ALA A 146 -2.81 -0.07 10.84
CA ALA A 146 -2.24 -1.33 11.33
C ALA A 146 -1.11 -1.80 10.42
N SER A 147 -1.29 -1.71 9.10
CA SER A 147 -0.24 -2.07 8.14
C SER A 147 0.96 -1.13 8.24
N PHE A 148 0.73 0.17 8.40
CA PHE A 148 1.83 1.12 8.54
C PHE A 148 2.60 0.92 9.85
N ALA A 149 1.93 0.54 10.93
CA ALA A 149 2.62 0.21 12.18
C ALA A 149 3.53 -1.01 11.99
N ALA A 150 3.06 -2.01 11.25
CA ALA A 150 3.87 -3.18 10.93
C ALA A 150 5.04 -2.81 10.01
N LEU A 151 4.83 -1.90 9.08
CA LEU A 151 5.91 -1.40 8.21
C LEU A 151 6.98 -0.67 9.03
N ASP A 152 6.57 0.18 9.96
CA ASP A 152 7.51 0.87 10.84
C ASP A 152 8.36 -0.13 11.63
N ALA A 153 7.74 -1.16 12.17
CA ALA A 153 8.43 -2.19 12.92
C ALA A 153 9.43 -2.95 12.04
N LEU A 154 9.04 -3.28 10.82
CA LEU A 154 9.92 -3.93 9.85
C LEU A 154 11.12 -3.06 9.52
N LEU A 155 10.90 -1.81 9.21
CA LEU A 155 11.98 -0.89 8.84
C LEU A 155 12.94 -0.65 10.01
N ALA A 156 12.45 -0.65 11.23
CA ALA A 156 13.29 -0.52 12.42
C ALA A 156 14.18 -1.75 12.62
N ARG A 157 13.68 -2.95 12.29
CA ARG A 157 14.43 -4.20 12.44
C ARG A 157 15.54 -4.36 11.41
N THR A 158 15.36 -3.77 10.24
CA THR A 158 16.25 -4.00 9.10
C THR A 158 17.35 -2.95 8.97
N THR A 159 17.55 -2.11 9.97
CA THR A 159 18.64 -1.12 9.96
C THR A 159 19.99 -1.75 10.20
#